data_f3cde38e726fc545ee1db6f34f304c1b
#
_entry.id   f3cde38e726fc545ee1db6f34f304c1b
#
_cell.length_a   1.000
_cell.length_b   1.000
_cell.length_c   1.000
_cell.angle_alpha   90.00
_cell.angle_beta   90.00
_cell.angle_gamma   90.00
#
_symmetry.space_group_name_H-M   'P 1'
#
loop_
_entity.id
_entity.type
_entity.pdbx_description
1 polymer ?
#
loop_
_entity_poly.entity_id
_entity_poly.type
_entity_poly.pdbx_seq_one_letter_code
_entity_poly.pdbx_strand_id
1 'polypeptide(L)'
;LIRLLSWLRYVPVILLFMGNAAFAAYQPDLMVRLAGESDASYLGGGIYEGSATLQSRSQAAYSGIPARFAVLLVNAGDQPDRFLVTGPGSGSAFTVSYTDPGGVDRAAAISGAGYLTPELPPGGSTLLMVQVAPVLFTLGASYRVPLTAVSTRDALAVDQVKTETVACGQTAAVTVSAPPDGVGAPGTVVNYPYTVTNVGNTANSFVLGVSGGSGWKGELFADDGAGGGIAGDGVRQPGETRSCATTGTLAPGASFRFFLVVTVPETSSDGARCDHLLAATGEGASGSDQVGTRAAAPVVGLAEAVRNLTRGGVFEASAEAIPGDEIQYRMGITNSGSAPATKVNLESPIPAGLSVAADTLFVSFAPAGEGPSCTAAECGVASIQEGSIMALIGQGAGDKAGGSIAPGRTVYIFFKAQVQ
;
A
#
# COMPACT_ATOMS: atom_id res chain seq x y z
N LEU A 1 87.55 -43.27 48.47
CA LEU A 1 87.03 -41.84 48.24
C LEU A 1 86.17 -41.81 47.04
N ILE A 2 84.97 -41.35 47.21
CA ILE A 2 83.92 -40.77 46.39
C ILE A 2 82.58 -41.49 46.74
N ARG A 3 81.81 -40.75 47.49
CA ARG A 3 80.41 -41.10 47.80
C ARG A 3 79.54 -40.74 46.62
N LEU A 4 78.69 -41.69 46.11
CA LEU A 4 77.58 -41.42 45.24
C LEU A 4 76.32 -41.31 46.10
N LEU A 5 75.73 -40.08 46.14
CA LEU A 5 74.41 -39.86 46.71
C LEU A 5 73.36 -40.22 45.67
N SER A 6 72.50 -41.15 45.97
CA SER A 6 71.28 -41.47 45.23
C SER A 6 70.21 -40.41 45.50
N TRP A 7 69.77 -39.70 44.46
CA TRP A 7 68.61 -38.79 44.48
C TRP A 7 67.34 -39.58 44.12
N LEU A 8 66.55 -39.88 45.12
CA LEU A 8 65.18 -40.41 44.91
C LEU A 8 64.32 -39.18 44.60
N ARG A 9 63.90 -39.02 43.32
CA ARG A 9 62.91 -37.99 42.90
C ARG A 9 61.52 -38.50 43.26
N TYR A 10 60.87 -37.84 44.24
CA TYR A 10 59.43 -37.88 44.41
C TYR A 10 58.80 -37.15 43.28
N VAL A 11 58.02 -37.88 42.44
CA VAL A 11 57.07 -37.31 41.52
C VAL A 11 55.76 -37.20 42.23
N PRO A 12 55.22 -35.98 42.49
CA PRO A 12 53.87 -35.90 43.04
C PRO A 12 52.91 -36.32 41.93
N VAL A 13 52.17 -37.38 42.11
CA VAL A 13 50.99 -37.70 41.28
C VAL A 13 49.92 -36.65 41.62
N ILE A 14 49.80 -35.64 40.82
CA ILE A 14 48.64 -34.74 40.83
C ILE A 14 47.47 -35.52 40.25
N LEU A 15 46.63 -36.10 41.09
CA LEU A 15 45.31 -36.56 40.71
C LEU A 15 44.49 -35.32 40.33
N LEU A 16 44.42 -35.04 39.00
CA LEU A 16 43.42 -34.13 38.51
C LEU A 16 42.05 -34.80 38.69
N PHE A 17 41.34 -34.44 39.74
CA PHE A 17 39.90 -34.65 39.78
C PHE A 17 39.31 -33.75 38.73
N MET A 18 39.13 -34.29 37.53
CA MET A 18 38.11 -33.73 36.61
C MET A 18 36.76 -34.01 37.29
N GLY A 19 36.32 -33.08 38.10
CA GLY A 19 34.92 -33.06 38.50
C GLY A 19 34.12 -32.98 37.20
N ASN A 20 33.44 -34.09 36.85
CA ASN A 20 32.35 -34.00 35.92
C ASN A 20 31.39 -32.97 36.53
N ALA A 21 31.33 -31.78 35.96
CA ALA A 21 30.21 -30.91 36.18
C ALA A 21 28.99 -31.71 35.71
N ALA A 22 28.24 -32.28 36.67
CA ALA A 22 26.97 -32.88 36.34
C ALA A 22 26.08 -31.77 35.78
N PHE A 23 25.92 -31.75 34.49
CA PHE A 23 24.92 -30.91 33.90
C PHE A 23 23.56 -31.31 34.45
N ALA A 24 22.72 -30.32 34.76
CA ALA A 24 21.34 -30.61 35.16
C ALA A 24 20.66 -31.34 33.99
N ALA A 25 19.90 -32.40 34.28
CA ALA A 25 19.23 -33.18 33.22
C ALA A 25 18.28 -32.31 32.40
N TYR A 26 17.62 -31.36 33.04
CA TYR A 26 16.62 -30.48 32.48
C TYR A 26 16.90 -29.05 32.93
N GLN A 27 17.39 -28.21 32.05
CA GLN A 27 17.77 -26.84 32.43
C GLN A 27 17.40 -25.84 31.32
N PRO A 28 16.41 -24.97 31.55
CA PRO A 28 16.22 -23.82 30.66
C PRO A 28 17.32 -22.79 30.88
N ASP A 29 17.77 -22.15 29.83
CA ASP A 29 18.69 -21.01 29.82
C ASP A 29 18.07 -19.89 28.98
N LEU A 30 17.52 -18.89 29.63
CA LEU A 30 16.93 -17.70 29.00
C LEU A 30 17.96 -16.58 28.88
N MET A 31 18.06 -16.04 27.70
CA MET A 31 18.91 -14.90 27.40
C MET A 31 18.12 -13.78 26.76
N VAL A 32 18.49 -12.53 27.02
CA VAL A 32 17.80 -11.36 26.48
C VAL A 32 18.76 -10.36 25.87
N ARG A 33 18.41 -9.82 24.70
CA ARG A 33 19.07 -8.68 24.05
C ARG A 33 18.05 -7.72 23.45
N LEU A 34 18.48 -6.53 23.02
CA LEU A 34 17.64 -5.69 22.18
C LEU A 34 17.52 -6.31 20.77
N ALA A 35 16.37 -6.15 20.14
CA ALA A 35 16.11 -6.79 18.85
C ALA A 35 17.07 -6.35 17.72
N GLY A 36 17.60 -5.12 17.80
CA GLY A 36 18.56 -4.58 16.83
C GLY A 36 20.05 -4.89 17.11
N GLU A 37 20.34 -5.57 18.23
CA GLU A 37 21.70 -5.96 18.59
C GLU A 37 22.12 -7.29 17.94
N SER A 38 23.42 -7.57 17.91
CA SER A 38 23.94 -8.86 17.46
C SER A 38 23.73 -9.95 18.52
N ASP A 39 23.84 -11.22 18.15
CA ASP A 39 23.69 -12.34 19.08
C ASP A 39 24.78 -12.37 20.19
N ALA A 40 25.93 -11.74 19.96
CA ALA A 40 26.95 -11.57 21.00
C ALA A 40 26.51 -10.68 22.18
N SER A 41 25.39 -9.95 22.02
CA SER A 41 24.84 -9.04 23.05
C SER A 41 23.83 -9.68 23.99
N TYR A 42 23.57 -10.99 23.87
CA TYR A 42 22.70 -11.67 24.80
C TYR A 42 23.25 -11.63 26.24
N LEU A 43 22.37 -11.29 27.18
CA LEU A 43 22.66 -11.36 28.62
C LEU A 43 21.85 -12.52 29.26
N GLY A 44 22.40 -13.18 30.22
CA GLY A 44 21.75 -14.25 30.98
C GLY A 44 22.32 -15.64 30.74
N GLY A 45 23.08 -15.84 29.64
CA GLY A 45 23.60 -17.18 29.31
C GLY A 45 24.41 -17.84 30.45
N GLY A 46 24.04 -19.02 30.83
CA GLY A 46 24.63 -19.75 31.93
C GLY A 46 24.25 -19.24 33.34
N ILE A 47 23.22 -18.41 33.45
CA ILE A 47 22.65 -17.95 34.71
C ILE A 47 21.27 -18.59 34.84
N TYR A 48 21.08 -19.40 35.84
CA TYR A 48 19.87 -20.24 36.05
C TYR A 48 19.15 -19.81 37.33
N GLU A 49 18.41 -18.71 37.25
CA GLU A 49 17.76 -18.12 38.42
C GLU A 49 16.31 -17.72 38.12
N GLY A 50 15.43 -17.95 39.08
CA GLY A 50 14.04 -17.50 39.01
C GLY A 50 13.83 -16.01 39.31
N SER A 51 14.88 -15.18 39.32
CA SER A 51 14.81 -13.77 39.76
C SER A 51 15.22 -12.73 38.72
N ALA A 52 15.63 -13.10 37.55
CA ALA A 52 16.12 -12.21 36.50
C ALA A 52 17.23 -11.19 36.91
N THR A 53 17.93 -11.46 38.02
CA THR A 53 19.07 -10.66 38.47
C THR A 53 20.21 -10.83 37.46
N LEU A 54 20.80 -9.74 36.97
CA LEU A 54 21.80 -9.73 35.89
C LEU A 54 21.30 -10.22 34.49
N GLN A 55 20.04 -10.59 34.39
CA GLN A 55 19.40 -11.09 33.18
C GLN A 55 18.37 -10.12 32.70
N SER A 56 18.71 -8.85 32.53
CA SER A 56 17.76 -7.81 32.11
C SER A 56 18.30 -6.90 31.03
N ARG A 57 17.40 -6.46 30.17
CA ARG A 57 17.63 -5.38 29.19
C ARG A 57 16.57 -4.31 29.34
N SER A 58 16.97 -3.05 29.09
CA SER A 58 16.06 -1.93 29.10
C SER A 58 16.12 -1.18 27.77
N GLN A 59 14.96 -0.69 27.33
CA GLN A 59 14.84 0.15 26.15
C GLN A 59 13.74 1.18 26.37
N ALA A 60 14.01 2.43 25.98
CA ALA A 60 12.99 3.47 25.94
C ALA A 60 12.00 3.17 24.81
N ALA A 61 10.72 3.46 25.05
CA ALA A 61 9.68 3.41 24.04
C ALA A 61 8.99 4.77 23.92
N TYR A 62 8.54 5.08 22.70
CA TYR A 62 7.84 6.30 22.37
C TYR A 62 6.48 5.95 21.78
N SER A 63 5.57 6.89 21.70
CA SER A 63 4.32 6.68 20.97
C SER A 63 4.61 6.28 19.51
N GLY A 64 4.06 5.15 19.08
CA GLY A 64 4.32 4.58 17.76
C GLY A 64 5.67 3.88 17.57
N ILE A 65 6.59 3.97 18.53
CA ILE A 65 7.91 3.32 18.48
C ILE A 65 8.06 2.41 19.70
N PRO A 66 7.70 1.12 19.59
CA PRO A 66 7.79 0.17 20.69
C PRO A 66 9.23 -0.20 21.03
N ALA A 67 9.45 -0.56 22.29
CA ALA A 67 10.64 -1.29 22.69
C ALA A 67 10.58 -2.72 22.16
N ARG A 68 11.69 -3.23 21.64
CA ARG A 68 11.76 -4.58 21.04
C ARG A 68 12.94 -5.35 21.58
N PHE A 69 12.66 -6.55 22.08
CA PHE A 69 13.64 -7.44 22.67
C PHE A 69 13.60 -8.81 21.99
N ALA A 70 14.75 -9.44 21.89
CA ALA A 70 14.88 -10.82 21.47
C ALA A 70 15.20 -11.66 22.71
N VAL A 71 14.37 -12.64 23.02
CA VAL A 71 14.57 -13.57 24.12
C VAL A 71 14.83 -14.95 23.54
N LEU A 72 16.03 -15.46 23.76
CA LEU A 72 16.45 -16.79 23.34
C LEU A 72 16.33 -17.75 24.52
N LEU A 73 15.62 -18.85 24.31
CA LEU A 73 15.55 -19.96 25.24
C LEU A 73 16.36 -21.12 24.68
N VAL A 74 17.33 -21.58 25.45
CA VAL A 74 18.19 -22.73 25.13
C VAL A 74 17.89 -23.85 26.11
N ASN A 75 17.88 -25.08 25.63
CA ASN A 75 17.94 -26.25 26.52
C ASN A 75 19.41 -26.50 26.93
N ALA A 76 19.78 -26.01 28.09
CA ALA A 76 21.13 -26.20 28.65
C ALA A 76 21.27 -27.53 29.41
N GLY A 77 20.20 -28.33 29.51
CA GLY A 77 20.24 -29.68 30.07
C GLY A 77 20.87 -30.70 29.11
N ASP A 78 21.08 -31.91 29.59
CA ASP A 78 21.62 -33.03 28.80
C ASP A 78 20.55 -33.97 28.23
N GLN A 79 19.27 -33.70 28.51
CA GLN A 79 18.11 -34.44 28.00
C GLN A 79 17.18 -33.55 27.15
N PRO A 80 16.50 -34.11 26.13
CA PRO A 80 15.45 -33.39 25.42
C PRO A 80 14.32 -32.96 26.35
N ASP A 81 13.86 -31.72 26.24
CA ASP A 81 12.82 -31.18 27.10
C ASP A 81 11.91 -30.20 26.35
N ARG A 82 10.76 -29.94 26.96
CA ARG A 82 9.85 -28.84 26.61
C ARG A 82 9.77 -27.89 27.79
N PHE A 83 9.70 -26.63 27.48
CA PHE A 83 9.64 -25.59 28.51
C PHE A 83 8.29 -24.86 28.44
N LEU A 84 7.72 -24.64 29.63
CA LEU A 84 6.55 -23.80 29.80
C LEU A 84 7.03 -22.36 30.00
N VAL A 85 6.74 -21.48 29.02
CA VAL A 85 7.12 -20.08 29.11
C VAL A 85 5.93 -19.24 29.52
N THR A 86 6.09 -18.46 30.59
CA THR A 86 5.08 -17.54 31.13
C THR A 86 5.61 -16.13 31.23
N GLY A 87 4.71 -15.13 31.13
CA GLY A 87 5.04 -13.72 31.23
C GLY A 87 3.78 -12.87 31.39
N PRO A 88 3.92 -11.58 31.69
CA PRO A 88 2.77 -10.68 31.85
C PRO A 88 2.08 -10.39 30.53
N GLY A 89 0.80 -10.13 30.59
CA GLY A 89 0.00 -9.56 29.50
C GLY A 89 0.11 -8.05 29.38
N SER A 90 -0.69 -7.47 28.51
CA SER A 90 -0.83 -6.01 28.39
C SER A 90 -1.46 -5.41 29.64
N GLY A 91 -1.01 -4.20 30.01
CA GLY A 91 -1.58 -3.40 31.07
C GLY A 91 -2.29 -2.15 30.52
N SER A 92 -2.77 -1.29 31.43
CA SER A 92 -3.43 -0.04 31.05
C SER A 92 -2.49 0.97 30.37
N ALA A 93 -1.20 0.91 30.69
CA ALA A 93 -0.18 1.85 30.21
C ALA A 93 0.66 1.29 29.06
N PHE A 94 0.70 -0.03 28.86
CA PHE A 94 1.50 -0.68 27.83
C PHE A 94 0.78 -1.87 27.22
N THR A 95 0.97 -2.06 25.92
CA THR A 95 0.66 -3.31 25.24
C THR A 95 1.91 -4.15 25.14
N VAL A 96 1.76 -5.47 25.35
CA VAL A 96 2.83 -6.46 25.19
C VAL A 96 2.41 -7.50 24.17
N SER A 97 3.28 -7.78 23.22
CA SER A 97 3.13 -8.90 22.29
C SER A 97 4.34 -9.82 22.32
N TYR A 98 4.09 -11.10 22.08
CA TYR A 98 5.10 -12.14 22.00
C TYR A 98 4.95 -12.88 20.68
N THR A 99 6.01 -12.96 19.89
CA THR A 99 5.95 -13.60 18.57
C THR A 99 7.02 -14.69 18.50
N ASP A 100 6.63 -15.89 18.07
CA ASP A 100 7.56 -17.00 17.86
C ASP A 100 8.34 -16.84 16.52
N PRO A 101 9.32 -17.72 16.24
CA PRO A 101 10.11 -17.65 15.00
C PRO A 101 9.27 -17.80 13.72
N GLY A 102 8.10 -18.40 13.81
CA GLY A 102 7.15 -18.54 12.70
C GLY A 102 6.26 -17.32 12.49
N GLY A 103 6.44 -16.25 13.29
CA GLY A 103 5.60 -15.05 13.21
C GLY A 103 4.24 -15.20 13.91
N VAL A 104 4.02 -16.28 14.67
CA VAL A 104 2.75 -16.52 15.34
C VAL A 104 2.71 -15.78 16.66
N ASP A 105 1.62 -15.05 16.92
CA ASP A 105 1.38 -14.39 18.20
C ASP A 105 1.12 -15.42 19.32
N ARG A 106 1.88 -15.30 20.41
CA ARG A 106 1.82 -16.15 21.59
C ARG A 106 1.36 -15.40 22.85
N ALA A 107 0.93 -14.15 22.72
CA ALA A 107 0.60 -13.30 23.87
C ALA A 107 -0.46 -13.90 24.78
N ALA A 108 -1.55 -14.42 24.21
CA ALA A 108 -2.62 -15.05 24.99
C ALA A 108 -2.16 -16.32 25.75
N ALA A 109 -1.28 -17.11 25.15
CA ALA A 109 -0.73 -18.30 25.79
C ALA A 109 0.23 -17.91 26.91
N ILE A 110 1.21 -17.04 26.64
CA ILE A 110 2.27 -16.65 27.60
C ILE A 110 1.68 -15.92 28.80
N SER A 111 0.69 -15.05 28.59
CA SER A 111 0.04 -14.33 29.69
C SER A 111 -1.08 -15.11 30.41
N GLY A 112 -1.43 -16.28 29.90
CA GLY A 112 -2.45 -17.16 30.45
C GLY A 112 -1.86 -18.44 31.04
N ALA A 113 -2.16 -19.58 30.42
CA ALA A 113 -1.73 -20.91 30.91
C ALA A 113 -0.23 -21.22 30.66
N GLY A 114 0.46 -20.39 29.92
CA GLY A 114 1.83 -20.58 29.44
C GLY A 114 1.92 -21.11 28.02
N TYR A 115 2.99 -20.75 27.35
CA TYR A 115 3.36 -21.24 26.01
C TYR A 115 4.30 -22.45 26.19
N LEU A 116 3.84 -23.59 25.71
CA LEU A 116 4.66 -24.82 25.70
C LEU A 116 5.50 -24.82 24.41
N THR A 117 6.83 -24.86 24.58
CA THR A 117 7.74 -24.89 23.40
C THR A 117 7.63 -26.25 22.69
N PRO A 118 8.09 -26.32 21.41
CA PRO A 118 8.49 -27.61 20.85
C PRO A 118 9.50 -28.33 21.74
N GLU A 119 9.65 -29.63 21.55
CA GLU A 119 10.72 -30.36 22.25
C GLU A 119 12.08 -29.90 21.71
N LEU A 120 12.94 -29.43 22.62
CA LEU A 120 14.28 -28.96 22.31
C LEU A 120 15.29 -30.01 22.71
N PRO A 121 16.14 -30.50 21.80
CA PRO A 121 17.24 -31.37 22.15
C PRO A 121 18.27 -30.60 23.00
N PRO A 122 19.21 -31.29 23.68
CA PRO A 122 20.34 -30.63 24.35
C PRO A 122 21.04 -29.61 23.42
N GLY A 123 21.20 -28.37 23.88
CA GLY A 123 21.73 -27.26 23.11
C GLY A 123 20.75 -26.66 22.04
N GLY A 124 19.59 -27.28 21.87
CA GLY A 124 18.53 -26.74 20.97
C GLY A 124 17.92 -25.48 21.57
N SER A 125 17.45 -24.59 20.68
CA SER A 125 16.93 -23.26 21.09
C SER A 125 15.68 -22.87 20.38
N THR A 126 14.96 -21.91 20.96
CA THR A 126 13.84 -21.19 20.32
C THR A 126 13.90 -19.71 20.67
N LEU A 127 13.46 -18.87 19.76
CA LEU A 127 13.47 -17.41 19.90
C LEU A 127 12.04 -16.91 20.17
N LEU A 128 11.90 -15.95 21.07
CA LEU A 128 10.69 -15.16 21.25
C LEU A 128 11.01 -13.68 21.05
N MET A 129 10.28 -13.02 20.17
CA MET A 129 10.33 -11.57 20.04
C MET A 129 9.32 -10.96 21.01
N VAL A 130 9.80 -10.09 21.89
CA VAL A 130 8.97 -9.34 22.85
C VAL A 130 8.90 -7.90 22.39
N GLN A 131 7.69 -7.40 22.20
CA GLN A 131 7.46 -6.00 21.88
C GLN A 131 6.62 -5.36 22.97
N VAL A 132 7.07 -4.19 23.48
CA VAL A 132 6.39 -3.43 24.52
C VAL A 132 6.15 -2.03 23.98
N ALA A 133 4.89 -1.69 23.75
CA ALA A 133 4.49 -0.38 23.24
C ALA A 133 3.71 0.41 24.31
N PRO A 134 4.07 1.68 24.56
CA PRO A 134 3.29 2.51 25.47
C PRO A 134 1.90 2.76 24.84
N VAL A 135 0.87 2.66 25.65
CA VAL A 135 -0.45 3.19 25.32
C VAL A 135 -0.37 4.71 25.37
N LEU A 136 -1.14 5.39 24.54
CA LEU A 136 -1.19 6.84 24.51
C LEU A 136 -1.26 7.45 25.92
N PHE A 137 -0.50 8.50 26.20
CA PHE A 137 -0.48 9.29 27.44
C PHE A 137 0.34 8.74 28.63
N THR A 138 1.19 7.75 28.45
CA THR A 138 1.92 7.15 29.56
C THR A 138 3.33 7.71 29.77
N LEU A 139 3.47 9.03 29.64
CA LEU A 139 4.74 9.71 29.84
C LEU A 139 5.38 9.34 31.21
N GLY A 140 6.64 8.88 31.18
CA GLY A 140 7.37 8.52 32.40
C GLY A 140 6.95 7.18 33.06
N ALA A 141 5.91 6.52 32.57
CA ALA A 141 5.55 5.18 33.05
C ALA A 141 6.62 4.15 32.64
N SER A 142 6.81 3.16 33.50
CA SER A 142 7.69 2.02 33.20
C SER A 142 6.90 0.71 33.23
N TYR A 143 7.36 -0.24 32.43
CA TYR A 143 6.78 -1.58 32.39
C TYR A 143 7.87 -2.64 32.37
N ARG A 144 7.68 -3.67 33.22
CA ARG A 144 8.59 -4.79 33.33
C ARG A 144 7.93 -6.05 32.84
N VAL A 145 8.63 -6.78 31.97
CA VAL A 145 8.18 -8.05 31.43
C VAL A 145 9.16 -9.14 31.88
N PRO A 146 8.96 -9.76 33.06
CA PRO A 146 9.65 -10.96 33.41
C PRO A 146 9.11 -12.12 32.56
N LEU A 147 10.00 -12.83 31.87
CA LEU A 147 9.69 -14.07 31.18
C LEU A 147 10.35 -15.21 31.94
N THR A 148 9.57 -16.19 32.36
CA THR A 148 10.01 -17.37 33.09
C THR A 148 9.85 -18.60 32.23
N ALA A 149 10.87 -19.42 32.12
CA ALA A 149 10.82 -20.74 31.52
C ALA A 149 10.99 -21.81 32.63
N VAL A 150 10.11 -22.80 32.62
CA VAL A 150 10.14 -23.93 33.56
C VAL A 150 10.18 -25.23 32.76
N SER A 151 11.04 -26.15 33.13
CA SER A 151 11.07 -27.49 32.56
C SER A 151 9.74 -28.23 32.81
N THR A 152 9.26 -28.96 31.81
CA THR A 152 8.07 -29.81 31.99
C THR A 152 8.39 -31.13 32.71
N ARG A 153 9.67 -31.46 32.86
CA ARG A 153 10.16 -32.70 33.48
C ARG A 153 10.74 -32.47 34.86
N ASP A 154 11.18 -31.25 35.16
CA ASP A 154 11.68 -30.86 36.49
C ASP A 154 11.18 -29.43 36.82
N ALA A 155 10.18 -29.33 37.65
CA ALA A 155 9.59 -28.06 38.07
C ALA A 155 10.54 -27.15 38.89
N LEU A 156 11.67 -27.66 39.35
CA LEU A 156 12.71 -26.89 40.03
C LEU A 156 13.71 -26.25 39.02
N ALA A 157 13.77 -26.81 37.84
CA ALA A 157 14.58 -26.23 36.76
C ALA A 157 13.85 -25.03 36.12
N VAL A 158 14.21 -23.84 36.58
CA VAL A 158 13.59 -22.55 36.25
C VAL A 158 14.67 -21.57 35.86
N ASP A 159 14.36 -20.75 34.87
CA ASP A 159 15.14 -19.54 34.56
C ASP A 159 14.24 -18.38 34.23
N GLN A 160 14.71 -17.15 34.44
CA GLN A 160 13.95 -15.94 34.22
C GLN A 160 14.80 -14.80 33.67
N VAL A 161 14.37 -14.22 32.59
CA VAL A 161 14.89 -12.94 32.07
C VAL A 161 13.87 -11.82 32.24
N LYS A 162 14.30 -10.59 32.18
CA LYS A 162 13.43 -9.43 32.32
C LYS A 162 13.73 -8.34 31.27
N THR A 163 12.68 -7.84 30.66
CA THR A 163 12.78 -6.60 29.90
C THR A 163 12.19 -5.44 30.70
N GLU A 164 12.80 -4.28 30.58
CA GLU A 164 12.30 -3.05 31.19
C GLU A 164 12.07 -2.01 30.12
N THR A 165 10.89 -1.42 30.10
CA THR A 165 10.53 -0.37 29.16
C THR A 165 10.10 0.87 29.92
N VAL A 166 10.61 2.04 29.51
CA VAL A 166 10.18 3.31 30.05
C VAL A 166 9.59 4.12 28.89
N ALA A 167 8.37 4.60 29.08
CA ALA A 167 7.76 5.55 28.14
C ALA A 167 8.49 6.88 28.30
N CYS A 168 9.26 7.25 27.29
CA CYS A 168 10.13 8.42 27.34
C CYS A 168 9.41 9.70 26.97
N GLY A 169 9.85 10.76 27.62
CA GLY A 169 9.82 12.19 27.33
C GLY A 169 8.65 12.73 26.49
N GLN A 170 8.50 14.01 26.39
CA GLN A 170 7.61 14.61 25.38
C GLN A 170 8.16 14.32 23.99
N THR A 171 7.38 13.60 23.19
CA THR A 171 7.70 13.31 21.80
C THR A 171 6.60 13.90 20.94
N ALA A 172 6.96 14.90 20.14
CA ALA A 172 6.10 15.40 19.10
C ALA A 172 6.29 14.53 17.86
N ALA A 173 5.21 14.01 17.33
CA ALA A 173 5.22 13.23 16.09
C ALA A 173 3.87 13.30 15.38
N VAL A 174 3.89 13.25 14.06
CA VAL A 174 2.69 13.33 13.23
C VAL A 174 2.81 12.37 12.06
N THR A 175 1.70 11.74 11.70
CA THR A 175 1.57 10.99 10.45
C THR A 175 0.54 11.65 9.56
N VAL A 176 0.83 11.66 8.26
CA VAL A 176 -0.10 12.03 7.21
C VAL A 176 -0.37 10.76 6.40
N SER A 177 -1.63 10.50 6.10
CA SER A 177 -2.02 9.35 5.29
C SER A 177 -2.82 9.83 4.09
N ALA A 178 -2.29 9.58 2.88
CA ALA A 178 -2.94 9.84 1.61
C ALA A 178 -3.78 8.64 1.16
N PRO A 179 -4.86 8.88 0.40
CA PRO A 179 -5.52 7.84 -0.36
C PRO A 179 -4.68 7.42 -1.59
N PRO A 180 -5.08 6.36 -2.32
CA PRO A 180 -4.49 6.02 -3.61
C PRO A 180 -4.60 7.15 -4.64
N ASP A 181 -3.71 7.13 -5.64
CA ASP A 181 -3.77 8.01 -6.80
C ASP A 181 -5.14 7.97 -7.49
N GLY A 182 -5.57 9.12 -8.01
CA GLY A 182 -6.87 9.29 -8.62
C GLY A 182 -6.81 9.65 -10.10
N VAL A 183 -7.98 9.58 -10.72
CA VAL A 183 -8.17 9.91 -12.13
C VAL A 183 -9.36 10.87 -12.24
N GLY A 184 -9.22 11.92 -13.05
CA GLY A 184 -10.28 12.88 -13.33
C GLY A 184 -10.32 13.30 -14.79
N ALA A 185 -11.51 13.67 -15.28
CA ALA A 185 -11.63 14.26 -16.61
C ALA A 185 -11.17 15.73 -16.58
N PRO A 186 -10.67 16.29 -17.70
CA PRO A 186 -10.42 17.72 -17.82
C PRO A 186 -11.65 18.55 -17.42
N GLY A 187 -11.43 19.59 -16.61
CA GLY A 187 -12.50 20.45 -16.08
C GLY A 187 -13.23 19.91 -14.86
N THR A 188 -12.89 18.71 -14.36
CA THR A 188 -13.51 18.12 -13.16
C THR A 188 -12.63 18.22 -11.92
N VAL A 189 -13.19 17.88 -10.77
CA VAL A 189 -12.45 17.82 -9.50
C VAL A 189 -12.31 16.38 -9.02
N VAL A 190 -11.18 16.08 -8.39
CA VAL A 190 -10.92 14.81 -7.72
C VAL A 190 -10.75 15.10 -6.24
N ASN A 191 -11.47 14.36 -5.39
CA ASN A 191 -11.45 14.54 -3.94
C ASN A 191 -10.60 13.44 -3.30
N TYR A 192 -9.66 13.84 -2.48
CA TYR A 192 -8.74 12.95 -1.77
C TYR A 192 -8.96 13.06 -0.26
N PRO A 193 -9.55 12.06 0.39
CA PRO A 193 -9.70 12.05 1.84
C PRO A 193 -8.34 11.80 2.50
N TYR A 194 -7.83 12.78 3.22
CA TYR A 194 -6.60 12.72 3.99
C TYR A 194 -6.88 12.59 5.49
N THR A 195 -5.95 11.97 6.17
CA THR A 195 -5.95 11.90 7.63
C THR A 195 -4.61 12.34 8.18
N VAL A 196 -4.63 13.29 9.11
CA VAL A 196 -3.48 13.67 9.93
C VAL A 196 -3.70 13.17 11.34
N THR A 197 -2.73 12.42 11.88
CA THR A 197 -2.82 11.84 13.23
C THR A 197 -1.64 12.33 14.07
N ASN A 198 -1.94 12.86 15.25
CA ASN A 198 -0.93 13.12 16.26
C ASN A 198 -0.48 11.79 16.89
N VAL A 199 0.67 11.28 16.47
CA VAL A 199 1.27 10.06 17.03
C VAL A 199 2.33 10.36 18.10
N GLY A 200 2.48 11.64 18.47
CA GLY A 200 3.23 12.07 19.63
C GLY A 200 2.50 11.76 20.94
N ASN A 201 3.14 12.03 22.07
CA ASN A 201 2.57 11.83 23.39
C ASN A 201 2.14 13.14 24.08
N THR A 202 2.12 14.24 23.34
CA THR A 202 1.64 15.56 23.78
C THR A 202 0.62 16.11 22.80
N ALA A 203 -0.30 16.94 23.28
CA ALA A 203 -1.24 17.65 22.42
C ALA A 203 -0.44 18.60 21.50
N ASN A 204 -0.79 18.61 20.20
CA ASN A 204 -0.13 19.45 19.22
C ASN A 204 -1.13 19.95 18.17
N SER A 205 -0.82 21.04 17.50
CA SER A 205 -1.59 21.59 16.40
C SER A 205 -0.71 21.60 15.14
N PHE A 206 -1.27 21.16 14.02
CA PHE A 206 -0.50 21.06 12.78
C PHE A 206 -1.04 22.02 11.72
N VAL A 207 -0.12 22.78 11.14
CA VAL A 207 -0.38 23.59 9.94
C VAL A 207 -0.34 22.66 8.74
N LEU A 208 -1.35 22.76 7.88
CA LEU A 208 -1.50 21.97 6.67
C LEU A 208 -1.06 22.81 5.48
N GLY A 209 -0.15 22.27 4.67
CA GLY A 209 0.35 22.88 3.46
C GLY A 209 0.28 21.93 2.27
N VAL A 210 -0.12 22.46 1.11
CA VAL A 210 -0.07 21.73 -0.16
C VAL A 210 1.01 22.35 -1.03
N SER A 211 1.84 21.53 -1.63
CA SER A 211 2.86 21.93 -2.58
C SER A 211 2.88 20.99 -3.80
N GLY A 212 3.61 21.36 -4.84
CA GLY A 212 3.57 20.66 -6.11
C GLY A 212 2.43 21.20 -7.00
N GLY A 213 1.86 20.35 -7.82
CA GLY A 213 0.68 20.69 -8.58
C GLY A 213 0.89 21.60 -9.78
N SER A 214 2.03 21.53 -10.48
CA SER A 214 2.38 22.37 -11.64
C SER A 214 1.18 22.74 -12.52
N GLY A 215 0.50 23.85 -12.19
CA GLY A 215 -0.66 24.37 -12.92
C GLY A 215 -2.01 23.73 -12.54
N TRP A 216 -2.05 22.69 -11.70
CA TRP A 216 -3.28 22.11 -11.19
C TRP A 216 -3.57 22.64 -9.79
N LYS A 217 -4.78 23.15 -9.58
CA LYS A 217 -5.17 23.74 -8.31
C LYS A 217 -5.49 22.64 -7.30
N GLY A 218 -4.84 22.68 -6.11
CA GLY A 218 -5.15 21.85 -4.95
C GLY A 218 -5.65 22.71 -3.80
N GLU A 219 -6.80 22.40 -3.24
CA GLU A 219 -7.44 23.14 -2.13
C GLU A 219 -7.81 22.19 -1.00
N LEU A 220 -7.70 22.69 0.26
CA LEU A 220 -8.00 21.88 1.44
C LEU A 220 -9.36 22.29 2.03
N PHE A 221 -10.22 21.29 2.27
CA PHE A 221 -11.54 21.46 2.88
C PHE A 221 -11.71 20.49 4.03
N ALA A 222 -12.30 20.95 5.13
CA ALA A 222 -12.58 20.10 6.28
C ALA A 222 -13.67 19.07 5.96
N ASP A 223 -13.47 17.85 6.49
CA ASP A 223 -14.50 16.80 6.54
C ASP A 223 -15.31 17.01 7.82
N ASP A 224 -16.25 17.97 7.77
CA ASP A 224 -17.01 18.45 8.93
C ASP A 224 -18.50 18.07 8.91
N GLY A 225 -18.92 17.27 7.91
CA GLY A 225 -20.31 16.82 7.77
C GLY A 225 -21.30 17.92 7.38
N ALA A 226 -20.81 19.09 6.96
CA ALA A 226 -21.68 20.17 6.52
C ALA A 226 -22.47 19.75 5.26
N GLY A 227 -23.73 20.11 5.19
CA GLY A 227 -24.62 19.72 4.09
C GLY A 227 -25.38 18.41 4.31
N GLY A 228 -25.38 17.88 5.55
CA GLY A 228 -26.16 16.70 5.95
C GLY A 228 -25.38 15.39 5.94
N GLY A 229 -24.05 15.45 5.84
CA GLY A 229 -23.16 14.30 5.97
C GLY A 229 -22.75 14.01 7.41
N ILE A 230 -21.79 13.11 7.57
CA ILE A 230 -21.19 12.74 8.85
C ILE A 230 -19.76 13.27 8.87
N ALA A 231 -19.42 14.06 9.88
CA ALA A 231 -18.06 14.57 10.04
C ALA A 231 -17.05 13.42 10.16
N GLY A 232 -15.99 13.48 9.35
CA GLY A 232 -14.90 12.51 9.39
C GLY A 232 -15.24 11.17 8.72
N ASP A 233 -16.23 11.10 7.84
CA ASP A 233 -16.60 9.85 7.14
C ASP A 233 -15.76 9.57 5.90
N GLY A 234 -14.99 10.56 5.43
CA GLY A 234 -14.15 10.46 4.22
C GLY A 234 -14.94 10.57 2.91
N VAL A 235 -16.21 10.95 2.97
CA VAL A 235 -17.08 11.18 1.80
C VAL A 235 -17.40 12.66 1.71
N ARG A 236 -16.88 13.34 0.68
CA ARG A 236 -17.10 14.78 0.54
C ARG A 236 -18.52 15.12 0.13
N GLN A 237 -19.21 15.85 0.96
CA GLN A 237 -20.54 16.41 0.67
C GLN A 237 -20.43 17.80 0.04
N PRO A 238 -21.45 18.23 -0.77
CA PRO A 238 -21.44 19.55 -1.40
C PRO A 238 -21.37 20.73 -0.42
N GLY A 239 -21.84 20.54 0.83
CA GLY A 239 -21.80 21.56 1.88
C GLY A 239 -20.46 21.70 2.58
N GLU A 240 -19.52 20.80 2.40
CA GLU A 240 -18.19 20.83 2.98
C GLU A 240 -17.28 21.77 2.20
N THR A 241 -17.46 23.05 2.44
CA THR A 241 -16.75 24.13 1.74
C THR A 241 -15.81 24.92 2.65
N ARG A 242 -15.73 24.54 3.94
CA ARG A 242 -14.87 25.22 4.90
C ARG A 242 -13.40 24.88 4.64
N SER A 243 -12.65 25.86 4.16
CA SER A 243 -11.20 25.73 3.98
C SER A 243 -10.52 25.45 5.33
N CYS A 244 -9.52 24.57 5.34
CA CYS A 244 -8.74 24.24 6.51
C CYS A 244 -7.23 24.39 6.24
N ALA A 245 -6.59 25.26 7.04
CA ALA A 245 -5.13 25.44 7.01
C ALA A 245 -4.46 24.83 8.26
N THR A 246 -5.24 24.38 9.23
CA THR A 246 -4.75 23.77 10.48
C THR A 246 -5.70 22.68 10.96
N THR A 247 -5.15 21.75 11.72
CA THR A 247 -5.96 20.67 12.34
C THR A 247 -6.70 21.13 13.59
N GLY A 248 -6.35 22.32 14.15
CA GLY A 248 -6.62 22.60 15.56
C GLY A 248 -5.76 21.72 16.48
N THR A 249 -5.99 21.83 17.79
CA THR A 249 -5.24 21.02 18.77
C THR A 249 -5.73 19.59 18.77
N LEU A 250 -4.84 18.66 18.42
CA LEU A 250 -5.06 17.23 18.47
C LEU A 250 -4.41 16.66 19.74
N ALA A 251 -5.18 16.00 20.57
CA ALA A 251 -4.65 15.17 21.63
C ALA A 251 -3.79 14.04 21.02
N PRO A 252 -2.87 13.45 21.80
CA PRO A 252 -2.15 12.24 21.36
C PRO A 252 -3.12 11.15 20.89
N GLY A 253 -2.85 10.58 19.70
CA GLY A 253 -3.68 9.60 19.04
C GLY A 253 -4.92 10.15 18.33
N ALA A 254 -5.25 11.42 18.53
CA ALA A 254 -6.36 12.02 17.81
C ALA A 254 -6.01 12.29 16.34
N SER A 255 -7.01 12.17 15.50
CA SER A 255 -6.89 12.40 14.07
C SER A 255 -7.79 13.53 13.61
N PHE A 256 -7.36 14.22 12.56
CA PHE A 256 -8.15 15.20 11.82
C PHE A 256 -8.29 14.73 10.37
N ARG A 257 -9.53 14.70 9.87
CA ARG A 257 -9.85 14.33 8.49
C ARG A 257 -10.25 15.55 7.68
N PHE A 258 -9.84 15.54 6.42
CA PHE A 258 -10.10 16.63 5.48
C PHE A 258 -9.89 16.14 4.06
N PHE A 259 -10.25 16.97 3.09
CA PHE A 259 -10.08 16.67 1.67
C PHE A 259 -9.03 17.57 1.04
N LEU A 260 -8.12 16.99 0.28
CA LEU A 260 -7.45 17.69 -0.80
C LEU A 260 -8.32 17.58 -2.05
N VAL A 261 -8.76 18.70 -2.57
CA VAL A 261 -9.57 18.79 -3.79
C VAL A 261 -8.69 19.29 -4.91
N VAL A 262 -8.44 18.43 -5.90
CA VAL A 262 -7.60 18.74 -7.05
C VAL A 262 -8.48 19.03 -8.25
N THR A 263 -8.31 20.21 -8.86
CA THR A 263 -8.98 20.57 -10.11
C THR A 263 -8.10 20.16 -11.29
N VAL A 264 -8.61 19.29 -12.15
CA VAL A 264 -7.96 18.91 -13.41
C VAL A 264 -8.21 20.04 -14.42
N PRO A 265 -7.19 20.74 -14.94
CA PRO A 265 -7.39 21.81 -15.90
C PRO A 265 -8.14 21.34 -17.14
N GLU A 266 -9.02 22.19 -17.69
CA GLU A 266 -9.79 21.87 -18.91
C GLU A 266 -8.91 21.54 -20.12
N THR A 267 -7.69 22.10 -20.15
CA THR A 267 -6.73 21.92 -21.24
C THR A 267 -5.81 20.71 -21.05
N SER A 268 -6.03 19.91 -20.01
CA SER A 268 -5.18 18.74 -19.75
C SER A 268 -5.32 17.70 -20.85
N SER A 269 -4.20 17.30 -21.43
CA SER A 269 -4.15 16.17 -22.37
C SER A 269 -4.38 14.85 -21.64
N ASP A 270 -4.83 13.85 -22.39
CA ASP A 270 -4.95 12.48 -21.85
C ASP A 270 -3.61 11.98 -21.30
N GLY A 271 -3.66 11.38 -20.12
CA GLY A 271 -2.47 10.87 -19.42
C GLY A 271 -1.63 11.91 -18.70
N ALA A 272 -1.94 13.22 -18.83
CA ALA A 272 -1.26 14.25 -18.04
C ALA A 272 -1.37 13.92 -16.53
N ARG A 273 -0.27 14.05 -15.79
CA ARG A 273 -0.20 13.74 -14.37
C ARG A 273 0.30 14.94 -13.59
N CYS A 274 -0.26 15.10 -12.41
CA CYS A 274 0.17 16.08 -11.44
C CYS A 274 0.21 15.46 -10.05
N ASP A 275 1.30 15.69 -9.33
CA ASP A 275 1.50 15.20 -7.98
C ASP A 275 1.40 16.35 -6.99
N HIS A 276 0.63 16.14 -5.92
CA HIS A 276 0.47 17.08 -4.81
C HIS A 276 1.06 16.46 -3.56
N LEU A 277 2.00 17.16 -2.93
CA LEU A 277 2.54 16.82 -1.62
C LEU A 277 1.78 17.57 -0.54
N LEU A 278 1.16 16.86 0.36
CA LEU A 278 0.57 17.39 1.57
C LEU A 278 1.57 17.29 2.71
N ALA A 279 1.82 18.38 3.41
CA ALA A 279 2.63 18.43 4.62
C ALA A 279 1.80 18.88 5.82
N ALA A 280 2.03 18.27 6.97
CA ALA A 280 1.54 18.68 8.26
C ALA A 280 2.72 19.03 9.16
N THR A 281 2.79 20.26 9.66
CA THR A 281 3.91 20.75 10.49
C THR A 281 3.39 21.33 11.78
N GLY A 282 3.92 20.85 12.90
CA GLY A 282 3.63 21.33 14.25
C GLY A 282 4.89 21.54 15.05
N GLU A 283 4.75 21.90 16.33
CA GLU A 283 5.90 22.08 17.22
C GLU A 283 6.65 20.75 17.37
N GLY A 284 7.90 20.74 16.91
CA GLY A 284 8.79 19.58 16.99
C GLY A 284 8.41 18.37 16.12
N ALA A 285 7.40 18.49 15.24
CA ALA A 285 6.97 17.40 14.38
C ALA A 285 6.60 17.87 12.98
N SER A 286 6.96 17.05 12.00
CA SER A 286 6.51 17.22 10.61
C SER A 286 6.25 15.85 9.97
N GLY A 287 5.27 15.79 9.10
CA GLY A 287 4.95 14.61 8.31
C GLY A 287 4.40 15.04 6.97
N SER A 288 4.56 14.20 5.97
CA SER A 288 4.01 14.48 4.64
C SER A 288 3.64 13.17 3.92
N ASP A 289 2.70 13.28 2.99
CA ASP A 289 2.35 12.21 2.08
C ASP A 289 1.90 12.80 0.74
N GLN A 290 2.01 12.04 -0.32
CA GLN A 290 1.79 12.51 -1.69
C GLN A 290 0.67 11.73 -2.36
N VAL A 291 -0.10 12.43 -3.21
CA VAL A 291 -1.07 11.81 -4.09
C VAL A 291 -0.88 12.30 -5.53
N GLY A 292 -1.00 11.40 -6.47
CA GLY A 292 -0.98 11.70 -7.90
C GLY A 292 -2.39 11.77 -8.48
N THR A 293 -2.63 12.76 -9.35
CA THR A 293 -3.85 12.86 -10.14
C THR A 293 -3.50 12.74 -11.61
N ARG A 294 -4.21 11.86 -12.32
CA ARG A 294 -4.05 11.66 -13.77
C ARG A 294 -5.27 12.16 -14.52
N ALA A 295 -5.06 12.93 -15.58
CA ALA A 295 -6.13 13.29 -16.50
C ALA A 295 -6.50 12.09 -17.37
N ALA A 296 -7.80 11.83 -17.48
CA ALA A 296 -8.36 10.89 -18.44
C ALA A 296 -9.25 11.64 -19.43
N ALA A 297 -8.84 11.65 -20.68
CA ALA A 297 -9.56 12.33 -21.74
C ALA A 297 -9.74 11.41 -22.95
N PRO A 298 -10.80 11.59 -23.75
CA PRO A 298 -10.88 10.97 -25.06
C PRO A 298 -9.87 11.60 -26.01
N VAL A 299 -9.27 10.78 -26.85
CA VAL A 299 -8.43 11.22 -27.99
C VAL A 299 -8.99 10.58 -29.24
N VAL A 300 -9.76 11.36 -29.98
CA VAL A 300 -10.45 10.86 -31.15
C VAL A 300 -9.63 11.16 -32.40
N GLY A 301 -9.32 10.11 -33.15
CA GLY A 301 -8.65 10.19 -34.46
C GLY A 301 -9.56 9.70 -35.57
N LEU A 302 -9.45 10.32 -36.76
CA LEU A 302 -10.09 9.87 -38.01
C LEU A 302 -9.02 9.36 -38.98
N ALA A 303 -9.24 8.16 -39.52
CA ALA A 303 -8.44 7.61 -40.61
C ALA A 303 -9.34 7.24 -41.78
N GLU A 304 -9.03 7.77 -42.94
CA GLU A 304 -9.77 7.47 -44.17
C GLU A 304 -8.97 6.55 -45.07
N ALA A 305 -9.68 5.68 -45.75
CA ALA A 305 -9.12 4.80 -46.79
C ALA A 305 -10.16 4.52 -47.86
N VAL A 306 -9.69 4.29 -49.07
CA VAL A 306 -10.53 4.01 -50.24
C VAL A 306 -9.98 2.78 -50.98
N ARG A 307 -10.87 1.99 -51.60
CA ARG A 307 -10.51 0.91 -52.50
C ARG A 307 -11.35 0.96 -53.77
N ASN A 308 -10.77 0.56 -54.89
CA ASN A 308 -11.49 0.38 -56.12
C ASN A 308 -12.02 -1.05 -56.20
N LEU A 309 -13.34 -1.22 -56.12
CA LEU A 309 -14.00 -2.53 -56.16
C LEU A 309 -14.00 -3.15 -57.53
N THR A 310 -14.16 -2.31 -58.58
CA THR A 310 -14.19 -2.77 -59.99
C THR A 310 -12.88 -3.39 -60.39
N ARG A 311 -11.75 -2.94 -59.81
CA ARG A 311 -10.40 -3.39 -60.12
C ARG A 311 -9.80 -4.31 -59.09
N GLY A 312 -10.56 -4.73 -58.06
CA GLY A 312 -10.11 -5.63 -57.02
C GLY A 312 -9.08 -5.04 -56.07
N GLY A 313 -9.08 -3.72 -55.87
CA GLY A 313 -8.15 -3.01 -54.97
C GLY A 313 -8.37 -3.30 -53.49
N VAL A 314 -7.33 -3.05 -52.68
CA VAL A 314 -7.38 -3.06 -51.21
C VAL A 314 -7.56 -1.65 -50.66
N PHE A 315 -7.90 -1.50 -49.37
CA PHE A 315 -8.02 -0.18 -48.75
C PHE A 315 -6.64 0.48 -48.58
N GLU A 316 -6.48 1.63 -49.24
CA GLU A 316 -5.29 2.48 -49.21
C GLU A 316 -5.71 3.97 -48.98
N ALA A 317 -4.76 4.84 -48.72
CA ALA A 317 -5.01 6.27 -48.54
C ALA A 317 -5.58 6.94 -49.81
N SER A 318 -5.35 6.38 -50.97
CA SER A 318 -5.88 6.81 -52.26
C SER A 318 -6.03 5.62 -53.21
N ALA A 319 -6.97 5.69 -54.15
CA ALA A 319 -7.16 4.69 -55.18
C ALA A 319 -7.32 5.35 -56.56
N GLU A 320 -6.68 4.75 -57.58
CA GLU A 320 -6.93 5.16 -58.95
C GLU A 320 -8.29 4.67 -59.42
N ALA A 321 -9.08 5.53 -60.06
CA ALA A 321 -10.37 5.19 -60.60
C ALA A 321 -10.67 6.02 -61.85
N ILE A 322 -11.49 5.47 -62.74
CA ILE A 322 -11.97 6.17 -63.94
C ILE A 322 -13.51 6.25 -63.89
N PRO A 323 -14.17 7.13 -64.66
CA PRO A 323 -15.60 7.17 -64.76
C PRO A 323 -16.22 5.79 -65.01
N GLY A 324 -17.23 5.44 -64.18
CA GLY A 324 -17.88 4.15 -64.17
C GLY A 324 -17.34 3.13 -63.16
N ASP A 325 -16.15 3.35 -62.59
CA ASP A 325 -15.62 2.48 -61.52
C ASP A 325 -16.46 2.62 -60.23
N GLU A 326 -16.69 1.53 -59.53
CA GLU A 326 -17.23 1.47 -58.16
C GLU A 326 -16.08 1.48 -57.16
N ILE A 327 -16.10 2.48 -56.29
CA ILE A 327 -15.13 2.62 -55.18
C ILE A 327 -15.83 2.49 -53.83
N GLN A 328 -15.11 2.02 -52.84
CA GLN A 328 -15.61 1.95 -51.46
C GLN A 328 -14.71 2.74 -50.52
N TYR A 329 -15.33 3.64 -49.76
CA TYR A 329 -14.68 4.39 -48.68
C TYR A 329 -14.83 3.70 -47.38
N ARG A 330 -13.81 3.84 -46.52
CA ARG A 330 -13.79 3.46 -45.13
C ARG A 330 -13.27 4.60 -44.28
N MET A 331 -14.08 5.11 -43.38
CA MET A 331 -13.70 6.09 -42.37
C MET A 331 -13.65 5.44 -41.00
N GLY A 332 -12.47 5.33 -40.42
CA GLY A 332 -12.26 4.72 -39.09
C GLY A 332 -12.11 5.81 -38.03
N ILE A 333 -13.03 5.85 -37.09
CA ILE A 333 -13.02 6.75 -35.94
C ILE A 333 -12.54 5.98 -34.73
N THR A 334 -11.34 6.32 -34.22
CA THR A 334 -10.70 5.63 -33.11
C THR A 334 -10.61 6.55 -31.89
N ASN A 335 -11.04 6.05 -30.75
CA ASN A 335 -10.71 6.69 -29.47
C ASN A 335 -9.45 6.02 -28.88
N SER A 336 -8.30 6.68 -29.01
CA SER A 336 -7.03 6.23 -28.46
C SER A 336 -6.75 6.76 -27.04
N GLY A 337 -7.67 7.59 -26.50
CA GLY A 337 -7.58 8.13 -25.16
C GLY A 337 -7.99 7.14 -24.06
N SER A 338 -7.85 7.56 -22.82
CA SER A 338 -8.16 6.74 -21.63
C SER A 338 -9.58 6.93 -21.08
N ALA A 339 -10.33 7.91 -21.59
CA ALA A 339 -11.75 8.12 -21.26
C ALA A 339 -12.66 7.86 -22.50
N PRO A 340 -13.93 7.50 -22.28
CA PRO A 340 -14.88 7.38 -23.37
C PRO A 340 -15.09 8.70 -24.10
N ALA A 341 -15.04 8.69 -25.44
CA ALA A 341 -15.51 9.80 -26.26
C ALA A 341 -17.03 9.75 -26.31
N THR A 342 -17.71 10.84 -25.99
CA THR A 342 -19.17 10.91 -25.96
C THR A 342 -19.70 11.89 -27.01
N LYS A 343 -20.93 11.70 -27.45
CA LYS A 343 -21.60 12.51 -28.46
C LYS A 343 -20.79 12.59 -29.76
N VAL A 344 -20.23 11.46 -30.20
CA VAL A 344 -19.35 11.40 -31.37
C VAL A 344 -20.19 11.50 -32.65
N ASN A 345 -19.98 12.61 -33.39
CA ASN A 345 -20.64 12.87 -34.66
C ASN A 345 -19.56 13.01 -35.74
N LEU A 346 -19.85 12.54 -36.94
CA LEU A 346 -19.03 12.77 -38.12
C LEU A 346 -19.89 13.44 -39.20
N GLU A 347 -19.34 14.45 -39.82
CA GLU A 347 -19.84 15.01 -41.06
C GLU A 347 -18.70 15.00 -42.11
N SER A 348 -18.96 14.37 -43.24
CA SER A 348 -17.99 14.28 -44.35
C SER A 348 -18.67 14.66 -45.65
N PRO A 349 -18.31 15.76 -46.30
CA PRO A 349 -18.83 16.12 -47.62
C PRO A 349 -18.52 15.03 -48.63
N ILE A 350 -19.49 14.71 -49.49
CA ILE A 350 -19.28 13.81 -50.61
C ILE A 350 -18.45 14.53 -51.66
N PRO A 351 -17.28 14.00 -52.07
CA PRO A 351 -16.46 14.66 -53.11
C PRO A 351 -17.22 14.82 -54.43
N ALA A 352 -16.94 15.94 -55.12
CA ALA A 352 -17.50 16.18 -56.45
C ALA A 352 -17.05 15.07 -57.44
N GLY A 353 -17.94 14.64 -58.33
CA GLY A 353 -17.67 13.55 -59.27
C GLY A 353 -17.93 12.16 -58.69
N LEU A 354 -18.51 12.06 -57.51
CA LEU A 354 -18.94 10.79 -56.92
C LEU A 354 -20.47 10.75 -56.74
N SER A 355 -21.06 9.62 -57.09
CA SER A 355 -22.46 9.30 -56.78
C SER A 355 -22.53 8.19 -55.76
N VAL A 356 -22.97 8.53 -54.53
CA VAL A 356 -23.03 7.56 -53.40
C VAL A 356 -24.34 6.79 -53.42
N ALA A 357 -24.25 5.48 -53.36
CA ALA A 357 -25.40 4.60 -53.17
C ALA A 357 -25.79 4.54 -51.70
N ALA A 358 -26.94 5.15 -51.35
CA ALA A 358 -27.37 5.30 -49.93
C ALA A 358 -27.60 3.96 -49.21
N ASP A 359 -28.00 2.92 -49.93
CA ASP A 359 -28.21 1.56 -49.42
C ASP A 359 -26.89 0.82 -49.08
N THR A 360 -25.75 1.38 -49.49
CA THR A 360 -24.41 0.82 -49.21
C THR A 360 -23.76 1.49 -47.99
N LEU A 361 -24.40 2.49 -47.39
CA LEU A 361 -23.91 3.21 -46.22
C LEU A 361 -24.23 2.42 -44.93
N PHE A 362 -23.20 2.05 -44.19
CA PHE A 362 -23.34 1.35 -42.93
C PHE A 362 -22.24 1.65 -41.94
N VAL A 363 -22.49 1.36 -40.66
CA VAL A 363 -21.53 1.46 -39.58
C VAL A 363 -21.16 0.04 -39.11
N SER A 364 -19.88 -0.16 -38.74
CA SER A 364 -19.35 -1.48 -38.39
C SER A 364 -18.21 -1.39 -37.41
N PHE A 365 -17.99 -2.42 -36.61
CA PHE A 365 -16.74 -2.60 -35.85
C PHE A 365 -15.66 -3.36 -36.65
N ALA A 366 -16.04 -4.05 -37.72
CA ALA A 366 -15.11 -4.79 -38.54
C ALA A 366 -14.48 -3.89 -39.64
N PRO A 367 -13.15 -3.94 -39.85
CA PRO A 367 -12.47 -3.06 -40.81
C PRO A 367 -12.59 -3.52 -42.28
N ALA A 368 -13.16 -4.71 -42.52
CA ALA A 368 -13.15 -5.34 -43.87
C ALA A 368 -14.13 -4.71 -44.87
N GLY A 369 -15.23 -4.11 -44.39
CA GLY A 369 -16.23 -3.46 -45.25
C GLY A 369 -17.17 -4.42 -45.99
N GLU A 370 -17.40 -5.61 -45.42
CA GLU A 370 -18.26 -6.65 -45.99
C GLU A 370 -19.73 -6.53 -45.54
N GLY A 371 -19.98 -5.64 -44.57
CA GLY A 371 -21.32 -5.36 -44.03
C GLY A 371 -21.24 -4.93 -42.57
N PRO A 372 -22.40 -4.58 -41.97
CA PRO A 372 -22.45 -4.20 -40.55
C PRO A 372 -22.14 -5.40 -39.67
N SER A 373 -21.24 -5.23 -38.72
CA SER A 373 -20.89 -6.23 -37.70
C SER A 373 -21.47 -5.92 -36.33
N CYS A 374 -22.32 -4.91 -36.21
CA CYS A 374 -22.94 -4.42 -34.99
C CYS A 374 -24.34 -3.86 -35.31
N THR A 375 -25.17 -3.76 -34.28
CA THR A 375 -26.48 -3.10 -34.35
C THR A 375 -26.33 -1.58 -34.31
N ALA A 376 -27.35 -0.84 -34.74
CA ALA A 376 -27.38 0.61 -34.62
C ALA A 376 -27.23 1.10 -33.17
N ALA A 377 -27.76 0.37 -32.20
CA ALA A 377 -27.62 0.70 -30.77
C ALA A 377 -26.18 0.53 -30.26
N GLU A 378 -25.39 -0.34 -30.87
CA GLU A 378 -24.00 -0.64 -30.45
C GLU A 378 -22.98 0.29 -31.13
N CYS A 379 -23.15 0.57 -32.41
CA CYS A 379 -22.14 1.31 -33.16
C CYS A 379 -22.63 2.62 -33.80
N GLY A 380 -23.95 2.86 -33.77
CA GLY A 380 -24.52 4.10 -34.33
C GLY A 380 -25.14 3.93 -35.72
N VAL A 381 -25.54 5.02 -36.30
CA VAL A 381 -26.20 5.09 -37.60
C VAL A 381 -25.52 6.13 -38.51
N ALA A 382 -25.60 5.92 -39.80
CA ALA A 382 -25.15 6.90 -40.80
C ALA A 382 -26.23 7.16 -41.82
N SER A 383 -26.28 8.37 -42.38
CA SER A 383 -27.23 8.82 -43.40
C SER A 383 -26.57 9.79 -44.35
N ILE A 384 -27.18 10.01 -45.50
CA ILE A 384 -26.79 11.08 -46.42
C ILE A 384 -27.74 12.24 -46.23
N GLN A 385 -27.22 13.43 -45.95
CA GLN A 385 -27.97 14.64 -45.75
C GLN A 385 -27.25 15.79 -46.47
N GLU A 386 -27.98 16.55 -47.27
CA GLU A 386 -27.46 17.78 -47.94
C GLU A 386 -26.10 17.60 -48.65
N GLY A 387 -25.86 16.44 -49.27
CA GLY A 387 -24.60 16.15 -49.97
C GLY A 387 -23.42 15.76 -49.07
N SER A 388 -23.68 15.48 -47.79
CA SER A 388 -22.70 15.00 -46.83
C SER A 388 -23.10 13.64 -46.24
N ILE A 389 -22.11 12.83 -45.86
CA ILE A 389 -22.29 11.67 -44.98
C ILE A 389 -22.39 12.21 -43.55
N MET A 390 -23.52 11.99 -42.92
CA MET A 390 -23.77 12.28 -41.51
C MET A 390 -23.79 11.00 -40.72
N ALA A 391 -22.96 10.88 -39.70
CA ALA A 391 -22.95 9.68 -38.85
C ALA A 391 -23.02 10.04 -37.37
N LEU A 392 -23.94 9.41 -36.65
CA LEU A 392 -24.10 9.46 -35.22
C LEU A 392 -23.54 8.16 -34.66
N ILE A 393 -22.33 8.22 -34.04
CA ILE A 393 -21.47 7.06 -33.88
C ILE A 393 -21.34 6.67 -32.42
N GLY A 394 -21.21 5.37 -32.16
CA GLY A 394 -20.90 4.80 -30.86
C GLY A 394 -22.11 4.23 -30.12
N GLN A 395 -21.87 3.58 -29.03
CA GLN A 395 -22.89 2.93 -28.20
C GLN A 395 -23.90 3.94 -27.66
N GLY A 396 -25.17 3.65 -27.83
CA GLY A 396 -26.26 4.52 -27.40
C GLY A 396 -26.48 5.73 -28.29
N ALA A 397 -25.94 5.75 -29.53
CA ALA A 397 -26.28 6.75 -30.51
C ALA A 397 -27.79 6.69 -30.86
N GLY A 398 -28.41 7.81 -30.92
CA GLY A 398 -29.84 7.95 -31.27
C GLY A 398 -30.07 8.87 -32.44
N ASP A 399 -31.33 9.18 -32.77
CA ASP A 399 -31.70 9.92 -33.95
C ASP A 399 -31.18 11.39 -34.00
N LYS A 400 -30.72 11.91 -32.85
CA LYS A 400 -30.33 13.34 -32.74
C LYS A 400 -28.96 13.58 -32.15
N ALA A 401 -28.28 12.53 -31.64
CA ALA A 401 -27.00 12.67 -30.97
C ALA A 401 -26.14 11.41 -31.13
N GLY A 402 -24.85 11.63 -31.33
CA GLY A 402 -23.87 10.57 -31.32
C GLY A 402 -23.77 9.89 -29.95
N GLY A 403 -23.31 8.65 -29.96
CA GLY A 403 -23.10 7.83 -28.81
C GLY A 403 -21.72 7.93 -28.20
N SER A 404 -21.27 6.85 -27.57
CA SER A 404 -19.98 6.75 -26.89
C SER A 404 -19.05 5.75 -27.58
N ILE A 405 -17.78 6.13 -27.76
CA ILE A 405 -16.69 5.23 -28.18
C ILE A 405 -15.77 5.01 -27.00
N ALA A 406 -15.72 3.77 -26.53
CA ALA A 406 -14.87 3.37 -25.42
C ALA A 406 -13.36 3.50 -25.77
N PRO A 407 -12.48 3.65 -24.77
CA PRO A 407 -11.03 3.63 -24.95
C PRO A 407 -10.54 2.43 -25.78
N GLY A 408 -9.64 2.72 -26.74
CA GLY A 408 -9.06 1.71 -27.63
C GLY A 408 -10.00 1.13 -28.71
N ARG A 409 -11.23 1.63 -28.80
CA ARG A 409 -12.19 1.15 -29.81
C ARG A 409 -12.15 2.01 -31.06
N THR A 410 -12.40 1.33 -32.19
CA THR A 410 -12.61 1.95 -33.51
C THR A 410 -13.99 1.60 -34.02
N VAL A 411 -14.67 2.58 -34.57
CA VAL A 411 -15.93 2.41 -35.32
C VAL A 411 -15.67 2.82 -36.73
N TYR A 412 -16.11 2.03 -37.70
CA TYR A 412 -15.92 2.27 -39.12
C TYR A 412 -17.24 2.65 -39.78
N ILE A 413 -17.18 3.61 -40.71
CA ILE A 413 -18.26 3.95 -41.59
C ILE A 413 -17.83 3.56 -42.99
N PHE A 414 -18.69 2.86 -43.70
CA PHE A 414 -18.48 2.44 -45.06
C PHE A 414 -19.59 2.98 -45.98
N PHE A 415 -19.21 3.33 -47.16
CA PHE A 415 -20.14 3.57 -48.27
C PHE A 415 -19.48 3.29 -49.60
N LYS A 416 -20.29 2.97 -50.60
CA LYS A 416 -19.84 2.82 -51.99
C LYS A 416 -20.28 4.02 -52.81
N ALA A 417 -19.44 4.39 -53.78
CA ALA A 417 -19.70 5.44 -54.70
C ALA A 417 -19.27 5.05 -56.12
N GLN A 418 -20.00 5.53 -57.11
CA GLN A 418 -19.63 5.42 -58.50
C GLN A 418 -18.93 6.71 -58.93
N VAL A 419 -17.82 6.58 -59.62
CA VAL A 419 -17.10 7.68 -60.24
C VAL A 419 -17.87 8.15 -61.46
N GLN A 420 -18.17 9.47 -61.55
CA GLN A 420 -18.94 10.08 -62.62
C GLN A 420 -18.07 10.51 -63.79
#